data_52c8a1634a6566193921d87a731c2cec
#
_entry.id   52c8a1634a6566193921d87a731c2cec
#
_cell.length_a   1.000
_cell.length_b   1.000
_cell.length_c   1.000
_cell.angle_alpha   90.00
_cell.angle_beta   90.00
_cell.angle_gamma   90.00
#
_symmetry.space_group_name_H-M   'P 1'
#
loop_
_entity.id
_entity.type
_entity.pdbx_description
1 polymer ?
#
loop_
_entity_poly.entity_id
_entity_poly.type
_entity_poly.pdbx_seq_one_letter_code
_entity_poly.pdbx_strand_id
1 'polypeptide(L)'
;MTDKKHESGSVCIVCGAPGSGKTTYVQQNLQPGDLVVDLDAIVGALTGTHEPHPDYSYVIDIALAVRETIYSAIEAGTTLWKRAFVITSTPNRERVDRLADRLGATCHYMETTEEECIQRIEDDPTRPNKDEDKALVHEWFKKMQEGNAV
;
A
#
# COMPACT_ATOMS: atom_id res chain seq x y z
N MET A 1 -29.25 11.02 5.99
CA MET A 1 -27.94 10.99 6.00
C MET A 1 -27.20 10.35 4.87
N THR A 2 -27.12 11.15 3.84
CA THR A 2 -26.40 10.82 2.62
C THR A 2 -24.93 10.56 2.85
N ASP A 3 -24.33 11.20 3.84
CA ASP A 3 -22.90 11.10 4.12
C ASP A 3 -22.46 9.67 4.47
N LYS A 4 -23.29 8.93 5.19
CA LYS A 4 -23.00 7.54 5.53
C LYS A 4 -22.96 6.62 4.33
N LYS A 5 -23.74 6.94 3.29
CA LYS A 5 -23.71 6.18 2.03
C LYS A 5 -22.44 6.44 1.24
N HIS A 6 -21.91 7.66 1.30
CA HIS A 6 -20.69 8.01 0.59
C HIS A 6 -19.47 7.36 1.24
N GLU A 7 -19.47 7.20 2.55
CA GLU A 7 -18.38 6.57 3.26
C GLU A 7 -18.41 5.05 3.10
N SER A 8 -19.61 4.46 2.99
CA SER A 8 -19.75 3.02 2.83
C SER A 8 -19.23 2.60 1.46
N GLY A 9 -18.22 1.73 1.47
CA GLY A 9 -17.60 1.24 0.25
C GLY A 9 -16.63 2.21 -0.40
N SER A 10 -16.25 3.32 0.25
CA SER A 10 -15.24 4.23 -0.29
C SER A 10 -13.84 3.60 -0.16
N VAL A 11 -13.00 3.85 -1.16
CA VAL A 11 -11.64 3.28 -1.24
C VAL A 11 -10.62 4.41 -1.35
N CYS A 12 -9.56 4.31 -0.57
CA CYS A 12 -8.40 5.21 -0.64
C CYS A 12 -7.15 4.38 -0.91
N ILE A 13 -6.47 4.66 -1.99
CA ILE A 13 -5.16 4.08 -2.27
C ILE A 13 -4.11 4.96 -1.61
N VAL A 14 -3.29 4.36 -0.74
CA VAL A 14 -2.18 5.04 -0.08
C VAL A 14 -0.89 4.59 -0.76
N CYS A 15 -0.26 5.50 -1.48
CA CYS A 15 0.91 5.21 -2.32
C CYS A 15 2.13 5.98 -1.83
N GLY A 16 3.27 5.31 -1.80
CA GLY A 16 4.53 5.93 -1.43
C GLY A 16 5.69 4.95 -1.49
N ALA A 17 6.88 5.49 -1.39
CA ALA A 17 8.12 4.72 -1.38
C ALA A 17 8.21 3.83 -0.14
N PRO A 18 9.08 2.81 -0.16
CA PRO A 18 9.44 2.11 1.08
C PRO A 18 9.92 3.11 2.14
N GLY A 19 9.48 2.94 3.37
CA GLY A 19 9.85 3.85 4.46
C GLY A 19 9.13 5.19 4.47
N SER A 20 8.12 5.39 3.63
CA SER A 20 7.40 6.67 3.56
C SER A 20 6.34 6.84 4.64
N GLY A 21 6.06 5.80 5.44
CA GLY A 21 5.09 5.88 6.53
C GLY A 21 3.66 5.52 6.13
N LYS A 22 3.46 4.78 5.04
CA LYS A 22 2.13 4.37 4.56
C LYS A 22 1.34 3.60 5.63
N THR A 23 1.96 2.61 6.24
CA THR A 23 1.31 1.79 7.27
C THR A 23 0.90 2.65 8.46
N THR A 24 1.79 3.54 8.92
CA THR A 24 1.51 4.46 10.02
C THR A 24 0.35 5.38 9.67
N TYR A 25 0.34 5.92 8.45
CA TYR A 25 -0.76 6.77 7.98
C TYR A 25 -2.10 6.04 8.06
N VAL A 26 -2.16 4.81 7.55
CA VAL A 26 -3.37 4.01 7.58
C VAL A 26 -3.80 3.72 9.02
N GLN A 27 -2.87 3.32 9.89
CA GLN A 27 -3.16 3.02 11.29
C GLN A 27 -3.73 4.23 12.03
N GLN A 28 -3.22 5.42 11.75
CA GLN A 28 -3.70 6.65 12.37
C GLN A 28 -5.11 7.05 11.92
N ASN A 29 -5.54 6.58 10.75
CA ASN A 29 -6.84 6.89 10.17
C ASN A 29 -7.85 5.74 10.28
N LEU A 30 -7.42 4.60 10.76
CA LEU A 30 -8.24 3.39 10.79
C LEU A 30 -9.35 3.49 11.85
N GLN A 31 -10.55 3.05 11.45
CA GLN A 31 -11.71 2.99 12.33
C GLN A 31 -12.35 1.61 12.26
N PRO A 32 -13.13 1.22 13.28
CA PRO A 32 -13.84 -0.07 13.23
C PRO A 32 -14.71 -0.17 11.97
N GLY A 33 -14.62 -1.30 11.30
CA GLY A 33 -15.35 -1.54 10.05
C GLY A 33 -14.54 -1.23 8.79
N ASP A 34 -13.34 -0.67 8.92
CA ASP A 34 -12.47 -0.41 7.80
C ASP A 34 -11.73 -1.68 7.34
N LEU A 35 -11.51 -1.77 6.04
CA LEU A 35 -10.73 -2.83 5.40
C LEU A 35 -9.34 -2.30 5.08
N VAL A 36 -8.31 -3.10 5.32
CA VAL A 36 -6.93 -2.77 4.91
C VAL A 36 -6.42 -3.83 3.95
N VAL A 37 -5.95 -3.40 2.79
CA VAL A 37 -5.36 -4.27 1.79
C VAL A 37 -3.87 -3.95 1.71
N ASP A 38 -3.05 -4.82 2.29
CA ASP A 38 -1.61 -4.65 2.41
C ASP A 38 -0.94 -5.97 2.06
N LEU A 39 -0.11 -5.96 1.02
CA LEU A 39 0.57 -7.17 0.57
C LEU A 39 1.43 -7.79 1.67
N ASP A 40 2.12 -6.97 2.46
CA ASP A 40 2.95 -7.48 3.56
C ASP A 40 2.11 -8.22 4.61
N ALA A 41 0.92 -7.73 4.90
CA ALA A 41 0.01 -8.39 5.82
C ALA A 41 -0.51 -9.72 5.24
N ILE A 42 -0.79 -9.75 3.94
CA ILE A 42 -1.18 -10.99 3.24
C ILE A 42 -0.05 -12.01 3.31
N VAL A 43 1.17 -11.59 3.04
CA VAL A 43 2.36 -12.44 3.17
C VAL A 43 2.51 -12.95 4.59
N GLY A 44 2.31 -12.09 5.58
CA GLY A 44 2.34 -12.48 6.99
C GLY A 44 1.34 -13.58 7.31
N ALA A 45 0.11 -13.46 6.79
CA ALA A 45 -0.92 -14.48 6.97
C ALA A 45 -0.54 -15.81 6.33
N LEU A 46 0.06 -15.77 5.14
CA LEU A 46 0.45 -16.96 4.38
C LEU A 46 1.68 -17.66 4.97
N THR A 47 2.58 -16.91 5.58
CA THR A 47 3.81 -17.45 6.18
C THR A 47 3.69 -17.77 7.66
N GLY A 48 2.64 -17.29 8.31
CA GLY A 48 2.43 -17.45 9.74
C GLY A 48 3.33 -16.57 10.59
N THR A 49 3.97 -15.55 10.00
CA THR A 49 4.86 -14.64 10.72
C THR A 49 4.18 -13.31 11.02
N HIS A 50 4.57 -12.69 12.12
CA HIS A 50 4.16 -11.32 12.48
C HIS A 50 5.28 -10.32 12.27
N GLU A 51 6.37 -10.72 11.62
CA GLU A 51 7.49 -9.82 11.35
C GLU A 51 7.07 -8.70 10.41
N PRO A 52 7.51 -7.45 10.65
CA PRO A 52 7.11 -6.30 9.83
C PRO A 52 7.61 -6.35 8.37
N HIS A 53 8.72 -7.05 8.14
CA HIS A 53 9.34 -7.16 6.82
C HIS A 53 9.59 -8.63 6.50
N PRO A 54 8.53 -9.38 6.17
CA PRO A 54 8.66 -10.81 5.92
C PRO A 54 9.34 -11.11 4.59
N ASP A 55 9.96 -12.30 4.50
CA ASP A 55 10.45 -12.82 3.23
C ASP A 55 9.27 -13.34 2.42
N TYR A 56 9.00 -12.74 1.26
CA TYR A 56 7.90 -13.16 0.40
C TYR A 56 8.32 -14.05 -0.77
N SER A 57 9.60 -14.33 -0.92
CA SER A 57 10.10 -14.95 -2.15
C SER A 57 9.39 -16.25 -2.52
N TYR A 58 8.98 -17.03 -1.52
CA TYR A 58 8.34 -18.33 -1.75
C TYR A 58 6.82 -18.30 -1.76
N VAL A 59 6.18 -17.17 -1.45
CA VAL A 59 4.72 -17.05 -1.44
C VAL A 59 4.20 -15.89 -2.30
N ILE A 60 5.08 -15.18 -2.99
CA ILE A 60 4.70 -13.95 -3.71
C ILE A 60 3.57 -14.19 -4.72
N ASP A 61 3.61 -15.29 -5.45
CA ASP A 61 2.60 -15.59 -6.46
C ASP A 61 1.22 -15.78 -5.81
N ILE A 62 1.18 -16.49 -4.68
CA ILE A 62 -0.06 -16.73 -3.94
C ILE A 62 -0.54 -15.43 -3.32
N ALA A 63 0.35 -14.65 -2.73
CA ALA A 63 0.00 -13.37 -2.11
C ALA A 63 -0.61 -12.40 -3.13
N LEU A 64 -0.03 -12.33 -4.32
CA LEU A 64 -0.56 -11.49 -5.40
C LEU A 64 -1.94 -11.97 -5.87
N ALA A 65 -2.15 -13.28 -5.94
CA ALA A 65 -3.44 -13.86 -6.29
C ALA A 65 -4.51 -13.54 -5.24
N VAL A 66 -4.14 -13.60 -3.96
CA VAL A 66 -5.05 -13.22 -2.86
C VAL A 66 -5.41 -11.74 -2.98
N ARG A 67 -4.42 -10.88 -3.19
CA ARG A 67 -4.66 -9.44 -3.35
C ARG A 67 -5.59 -9.16 -4.53
N GLU A 68 -5.36 -9.83 -5.65
CA GLU A 68 -6.21 -9.69 -6.83
C GLU A 68 -7.65 -10.11 -6.56
N THR A 69 -7.85 -11.16 -5.78
CA THR A 69 -9.17 -11.61 -5.34
C THR A 69 -9.87 -10.54 -4.49
N ILE A 70 -9.12 -9.88 -3.60
CA ILE A 70 -9.66 -8.79 -2.79
C ILE A 70 -10.07 -7.61 -3.69
N TYR A 71 -9.24 -7.24 -4.66
CA TYR A 71 -9.56 -6.17 -5.61
C TYR A 71 -10.84 -6.50 -6.38
N SER A 72 -10.98 -7.72 -6.85
CA SER A 72 -12.18 -8.16 -7.57
C SER A 72 -13.43 -8.08 -6.69
N ALA A 73 -13.32 -8.43 -5.41
CA ALA A 73 -14.43 -8.31 -4.46
C ALA A 73 -14.82 -6.86 -4.22
N ILE A 74 -13.85 -5.97 -4.10
CA ILE A 74 -14.09 -4.52 -3.96
C ILE A 74 -14.80 -3.99 -5.22
N GLU A 75 -14.29 -4.34 -6.39
CA GLU A 75 -14.85 -3.94 -7.69
C GLU A 75 -16.29 -4.43 -7.86
N ALA A 76 -16.58 -5.63 -7.41
CA ALA A 76 -17.92 -6.21 -7.45
C ALA A 76 -18.91 -5.55 -6.46
N GLY A 77 -18.42 -4.74 -5.56
CA GLY A 77 -19.27 -4.00 -4.63
C GLY A 77 -19.81 -4.82 -3.47
N THR A 78 -19.15 -5.92 -3.09
CA THR A 78 -19.53 -6.71 -1.92
C THR A 78 -19.07 -5.96 -0.67
N THR A 79 -20.00 -5.26 -0.02
CA THR A 79 -19.61 -4.34 1.05
C THR A 79 -20.39 -4.53 2.33
N LEU A 80 -19.74 -5.11 3.31
CA LEU A 80 -20.10 -4.92 4.71
C LEU A 80 -19.08 -4.06 5.44
N TRP A 81 -17.98 -3.74 4.77
CA TRP A 81 -16.96 -2.82 5.27
C TRP A 81 -17.35 -1.37 4.99
N LYS A 82 -16.82 -0.43 5.76
CA LYS A 82 -17.15 0.99 5.63
C LYS A 82 -16.27 1.70 4.63
N ARG A 83 -14.94 1.57 4.81
CA ARG A 83 -13.93 2.16 3.95
C ARG A 83 -12.86 1.11 3.72
N ALA A 84 -12.14 1.24 2.62
CA ALA A 84 -10.98 0.39 2.36
C ALA A 84 -9.75 1.26 2.12
N PHE A 85 -8.65 0.89 2.77
CA PHE A 85 -7.34 1.46 2.50
C PHE A 85 -6.52 0.43 1.75
N VAL A 86 -6.03 0.81 0.57
CA VAL A 86 -5.18 -0.04 -0.28
C VAL A 86 -3.78 0.54 -0.25
N ILE A 87 -2.84 -0.20 0.34
CA ILE A 87 -1.45 0.24 0.47
C ILE A 87 -0.66 -0.27 -0.73
N THR A 88 0.08 0.61 -1.41
CA THR A 88 0.91 0.23 -2.53
C THR A 88 2.20 1.04 -2.60
N SER A 89 3.26 0.41 -3.08
CA SER A 89 4.52 1.07 -3.39
C SER A 89 4.77 1.13 -4.90
N THR A 90 3.73 1.04 -5.71
CA THR A 90 3.87 1.10 -7.17
C THR A 90 4.48 2.45 -7.59
N PRO A 91 5.67 2.46 -8.22
CA PRO A 91 6.35 3.71 -8.58
C PRO A 91 5.92 4.22 -9.95
N ASN A 92 4.63 4.22 -10.22
CA ASN A 92 4.09 4.58 -11.54
C ASN A 92 2.68 5.13 -11.38
N ARG A 93 2.52 6.46 -11.58
CA ARG A 93 1.23 7.14 -11.40
C ARG A 93 0.14 6.59 -12.32
N GLU A 94 0.49 6.28 -13.55
CA GLU A 94 -0.48 5.76 -14.51
C GLU A 94 -1.07 4.42 -14.04
N ARG A 95 -0.23 3.54 -13.51
CA ARG A 95 -0.68 2.26 -12.97
C ARG A 95 -1.55 2.45 -11.72
N VAL A 96 -1.18 3.38 -10.85
CA VAL A 96 -1.97 3.72 -9.66
C VAL A 96 -3.32 4.30 -10.09
N ASP A 97 -3.33 5.17 -11.09
CA ASP A 97 -4.58 5.76 -11.61
C ASP A 97 -5.49 4.70 -12.21
N ARG A 98 -4.94 3.72 -12.93
CA ARG A 98 -5.73 2.60 -13.45
C ARG A 98 -6.34 1.77 -12.33
N LEU A 99 -5.59 1.53 -11.27
CA LEU A 99 -6.11 0.83 -10.10
C LEU A 99 -7.21 1.65 -9.43
N ALA A 100 -7.01 2.97 -9.30
CA ALA A 100 -8.01 3.87 -8.74
C ALA A 100 -9.30 3.84 -9.55
N ASP A 101 -9.21 3.87 -10.87
CA ASP A 101 -10.38 3.78 -11.75
C ASP A 101 -11.11 2.44 -11.56
N ARG A 102 -10.35 1.36 -11.50
CA ARG A 102 -10.91 0.02 -11.28
C ARG A 102 -11.67 -0.10 -9.97
N LEU A 103 -11.11 0.44 -8.90
CA LEU A 103 -11.66 0.31 -7.55
C LEU A 103 -12.63 1.44 -7.16
N GLY A 104 -12.77 2.45 -8.01
CA GLY A 104 -13.51 3.66 -7.65
C GLY A 104 -12.85 4.41 -6.51
N ALA A 105 -11.52 4.44 -6.49
CA ALA A 105 -10.74 4.93 -5.35
C ALA A 105 -10.24 6.36 -5.55
N THR A 106 -10.00 7.04 -4.44
CA THR A 106 -9.15 8.24 -4.40
C THR A 106 -7.71 7.80 -4.08
N CYS A 107 -6.75 8.67 -4.39
CA CYS A 107 -5.32 8.37 -4.13
C CYS A 107 -4.76 9.37 -3.15
N HIS A 108 -4.04 8.85 -2.17
CA HIS A 108 -3.25 9.64 -1.25
C HIS A 108 -1.78 9.27 -1.46
N TYR A 109 -1.00 10.22 -2.00
CA TYR A 109 0.44 10.03 -2.16
C TYR A 109 1.15 10.58 -0.93
N MET A 110 2.02 9.75 -0.34
CA MET A 110 2.81 10.19 0.81
C MET A 110 3.74 11.33 0.37
N GLU A 111 3.84 12.37 1.19
CA GLU A 111 4.67 13.54 0.91
C GLU A 111 6.08 13.43 1.51
N THR A 112 6.42 12.28 2.04
CA THR A 112 7.72 11.99 2.63
C THR A 112 8.81 12.11 1.57
N THR A 113 9.86 12.87 1.86
CA THR A 113 10.98 13.06 0.92
C THR A 113 11.84 11.80 0.83
N GLU A 114 12.67 11.73 -0.21
CA GLU A 114 13.61 10.63 -0.39
C GLU A 114 14.55 10.51 0.80
N GLU A 115 15.09 11.63 1.29
CA GLU A 115 15.99 11.68 2.44
C GLU A 115 15.31 11.18 3.69
N GLU A 116 14.06 11.57 3.91
CA GLU A 116 13.29 11.11 5.07
C GLU A 116 13.02 9.61 5.02
N CYS A 117 12.71 9.07 3.84
CA CYS A 117 12.54 7.63 3.66
C CYS A 117 13.83 6.86 4.00
N ILE A 118 14.96 7.34 3.50
CA ILE A 118 16.28 6.76 3.76
C ILE A 118 16.57 6.78 5.26
N GLN A 119 16.32 7.90 5.92
CA GLN A 119 16.57 8.02 7.36
C GLN A 119 15.70 7.08 8.18
N ARG A 120 14.43 6.94 7.81
CA ARG A 120 13.52 6.00 8.50
C ARG A 120 13.98 4.55 8.35
N ILE A 121 14.48 4.18 7.18
CA ILE A 121 15.03 2.85 6.96
C ILE A 121 16.27 2.64 7.83
N GLU A 122 17.16 3.63 7.88
CA GLU A 122 18.39 3.57 8.68
C GLU A 122 18.07 3.38 10.16
N ASP A 123 17.06 4.09 10.66
CA ASP A 123 16.67 4.07 12.08
C ASP A 123 15.80 2.87 12.45
N ASP A 124 15.30 2.10 11.51
CA ASP A 124 14.40 0.98 11.77
C ASP A 124 15.19 -0.30 12.09
N PRO A 125 15.17 -0.76 13.36
CA PRO A 125 15.92 -1.95 13.76
C PRO A 125 15.34 -3.26 13.22
N THR A 126 14.13 -3.23 12.65
CA THR A 126 13.42 -4.44 12.18
C THR A 126 13.77 -4.82 10.75
N ARG A 127 14.50 -3.97 10.02
CA ARG A 127 14.84 -4.24 8.61
C ARG A 127 16.11 -5.08 8.51
N PRO A 128 16.02 -6.26 7.90
CA PRO A 128 17.18 -7.15 7.80
C PRO A 128 18.20 -6.73 6.74
N ASN A 129 17.79 -5.93 5.75
CA ASN A 129 18.65 -5.57 4.62
C ASN A 129 18.47 -4.10 4.24
N LYS A 130 19.07 -3.22 5.04
CA LYS A 130 18.89 -1.77 4.90
C LYS A 130 19.46 -1.23 3.58
N ASP A 131 20.59 -1.76 3.11
CA ASP A 131 21.21 -1.28 1.87
C ASP A 131 20.31 -1.55 0.67
N GLU A 132 19.71 -2.73 0.61
CA GLU A 132 18.76 -3.09 -0.44
C GLU A 132 17.52 -2.21 -0.37
N ASP A 133 16.97 -1.97 0.81
CA ASP A 133 15.80 -1.14 1.01
C ASP A 133 16.07 0.31 0.60
N LYS A 134 17.25 0.86 0.93
CA LYS A 134 17.64 2.19 0.49
C LYS A 134 17.75 2.30 -1.03
N ALA A 135 18.28 1.27 -1.66
CA ALA A 135 18.37 1.21 -3.12
C ALA A 135 16.97 1.24 -3.75
N LEU A 136 16.01 0.53 -3.15
CA LEU A 136 14.63 0.54 -3.62
C LEU A 136 13.99 1.93 -3.48
N VAL A 137 14.32 2.68 -2.43
CA VAL A 137 13.84 4.05 -2.27
C VAL A 137 14.36 4.93 -3.40
N HIS A 138 15.66 4.90 -3.66
CA HIS A 138 16.26 5.69 -4.76
C HIS A 138 15.62 5.36 -6.09
N GLU A 139 15.43 4.09 -6.37
CA GLU A 139 14.80 3.62 -7.60
C GLU A 139 13.35 4.08 -7.69
N TRP A 140 12.60 4.04 -6.58
CA TRP A 140 11.21 4.47 -6.55
C TRP A 140 11.08 5.94 -6.95
N PHE A 141 11.87 6.82 -6.34
CA PHE A 141 11.83 8.25 -6.66
C PHE A 141 12.27 8.52 -8.10
N LYS A 142 13.29 7.80 -8.58
CA LYS A 142 13.74 7.90 -9.96
C LYS A 142 12.62 7.53 -10.94
N LYS A 143 11.96 6.43 -10.72
CA LYS A 143 10.86 5.96 -11.58
C LYS A 143 9.68 6.93 -11.57
N MET A 144 9.35 7.51 -10.42
CA MET A 144 8.28 8.50 -10.34
C MET A 144 8.61 9.76 -11.13
N GLN A 145 9.85 10.22 -11.08
CA GLN A 145 10.31 11.37 -11.88
C GLN A 145 10.27 11.07 -13.37
N GLU A 146 10.69 9.90 -13.79
CA GLU A 146 10.65 9.47 -15.19
C GLU A 146 9.21 9.46 -15.72
N GLY A 147 8.27 8.93 -14.93
CA GLY A 147 6.86 8.91 -15.29
C GLY A 147 6.23 10.29 -15.41
N ASN A 148 6.77 11.29 -14.70
CA ASN A 148 6.28 12.66 -14.72
C ASN A 148 6.96 13.52 -15.80
N ALA A 149 7.98 13.00 -16.47
CA ALA A 149 8.81 13.75 -17.41
C ALA A 149 8.23 13.79 -18.85
N VAL A 150 7.05 13.29 -19.06
CA VAL A 150 6.41 13.21 -20.38
C VAL A 150 5.77 14.53 -20.77
#